data_c51dac191f1617ea6935cf3635cf5934
#
_entry.id   c51dac191f1617ea6935cf3635cf5934
#
_cell.length_a   1.000
_cell.length_b   1.000
_cell.length_c   1.000
_cell.angle_alpha   90.00
_cell.angle_beta   90.00
_cell.angle_gamma   90.00
#
_symmetry.space_group_name_H-M   'P 1'
#
loop_
_entity.id
_entity.type
_entity.pdbx_description
1 polymer ?
#
loop_
_entity_poly.entity_id
_entity_poly.type
_entity_poly.pdbx_seq_one_letter_code
_entity_poly.pdbx_strand_id
1 'polypeptide(L)'
;MKKKKWLGILFNVVTVIMTILIVIFIIYGIKLGIFRDKNILIDYMKKFGIFAPIIFIFIQIVQVVFPVIPGGASCLAGVLAFGSVWGFVYNEIGLVIGSVTAYYLSKIYGLRLINSLFKKEQVDKYLGYIRNNKFEKVFLWGIVLPGLPDDLLCYIAGLSNISFKKFLAIIILGKPLALLMYSVFAYVI
;
A
#
# COMPACT_ATOMS: atom_id res chain seq x y z
N MET A 1 -2.21 -9.69 -29.27
CA MET A 1 -1.06 -10.11 -28.43
C MET A 1 -0.02 -9.02 -28.20
N LYS A 2 0.36 -8.19 -29.16
CA LYS A 2 1.38 -7.11 -29.00
C LYS A 2 1.04 -6.05 -27.94
N LYS A 3 -0.21 -5.56 -27.85
CA LYS A 3 -0.64 -4.55 -26.86
C LYS A 3 -0.41 -4.99 -25.39
N LYS A 4 -0.63 -6.27 -25.04
CA LYS A 4 -0.45 -6.79 -23.67
C LYS A 4 1.04 -6.93 -23.27
N LYS A 5 1.95 -7.07 -24.24
CA LYS A 5 3.41 -7.14 -23.97
C LYS A 5 3.97 -5.76 -23.64
N TRP A 6 3.52 -4.74 -24.34
CA TRP A 6 3.89 -3.34 -24.12
C TRP A 6 3.46 -2.83 -22.73
N LEU A 7 2.26 -3.20 -22.29
CA LEU A 7 1.77 -2.83 -20.96
C LEU A 7 2.62 -3.41 -19.83
N GLY A 8 3.09 -4.65 -19.94
CA GLY A 8 4.00 -5.23 -18.96
C GLY A 8 5.35 -4.50 -18.90
N ILE A 9 5.88 -4.12 -20.08
CA ILE A 9 7.12 -3.33 -20.15
C ILE A 9 6.90 -1.94 -19.54
N LEU A 10 5.80 -1.28 -19.87
CA LEU A 10 5.45 0.04 -19.31
C LEU A 10 5.35 -0.02 -17.79
N PHE A 11 4.67 -1.04 -17.22
CA PHE A 11 4.57 -1.22 -15.78
C PHE A 11 5.94 -1.45 -15.12
N ASN A 12 6.80 -2.27 -15.72
CA ASN A 12 8.15 -2.47 -15.19
C ASN A 12 8.96 -1.17 -15.23
N VAL A 13 8.88 -0.39 -16.30
CA VAL A 13 9.56 0.90 -16.43
C VAL A 13 9.03 1.87 -15.37
N VAL A 14 7.71 1.97 -15.21
CA VAL A 14 7.09 2.82 -14.18
C VAL A 14 7.52 2.38 -12.78
N THR A 15 7.54 1.08 -12.48
CA THR A 15 7.99 0.56 -11.19
C THR A 15 9.45 0.93 -10.92
N VAL A 16 10.34 0.79 -11.91
CA VAL A 16 11.75 1.17 -11.77
C VAL A 16 11.90 2.68 -11.53
N ILE A 17 11.18 3.51 -12.31
CA ILE A 17 11.19 4.96 -12.12
C ILE A 17 10.68 5.31 -10.72
N MET A 18 9.57 4.73 -10.27
CA MET A 18 9.02 4.97 -8.93
C MET A 18 9.99 4.52 -7.84
N THR A 19 10.65 3.38 -8.01
CA THR A 19 11.68 2.92 -7.07
C THR A 19 12.83 3.92 -6.96
N ILE A 20 13.33 4.43 -8.09
CA ILE A 20 14.39 5.44 -8.13
C ILE A 20 13.94 6.72 -7.41
N LEU A 21 12.74 7.22 -7.71
CA LEU A 21 12.18 8.41 -7.07
C LEU A 21 12.03 8.24 -5.55
N ILE A 22 11.59 7.08 -5.10
CA ILE A 22 11.48 6.75 -3.67
C ILE A 22 12.85 6.71 -3.01
N VAL A 23 13.84 6.09 -3.64
CA VAL A 23 15.24 6.06 -3.13
C VAL A 23 15.80 7.48 -3.03
N ILE A 24 15.61 8.31 -4.05
CA ILE A 24 16.02 9.73 -4.03
C ILE A 24 15.31 10.47 -2.89
N PHE A 25 14.00 10.26 -2.72
CA PHE A 25 13.23 10.87 -1.65
C PHE A 25 13.72 10.45 -0.26
N ILE A 26 14.02 9.16 -0.07
CA ILE A 26 14.57 8.66 1.20
C ILE A 26 15.95 9.28 1.48
N ILE A 27 16.85 9.28 0.51
CA ILE A 27 18.21 9.88 0.65
C ILE A 27 18.09 11.37 0.99
N TYR A 28 17.21 12.09 0.29
CA TYR A 28 16.97 13.50 0.54
C TYR A 28 16.35 13.75 1.92
N GLY A 29 15.40 12.91 2.33
CA GLY A 29 14.78 12.94 3.66
C GLY A 29 15.78 12.68 4.79
N ILE A 30 16.72 11.74 4.59
CA ILE A 30 17.83 11.49 5.55
C ILE A 30 18.74 12.71 5.65
N LYS A 31 19.13 13.33 4.52
CA LYS A 31 19.94 14.54 4.50
C LYS A 31 19.29 15.72 5.18
N LEU A 32 17.98 15.89 5.03
CA LEU A 32 17.19 16.92 5.69
C LEU A 32 16.90 16.63 7.17
N GLY A 33 17.19 15.43 7.66
CA GLY A 33 16.89 15.03 9.03
C GLY A 33 15.41 14.73 9.31
N ILE A 34 14.58 14.63 8.27
CA ILE A 34 13.12 14.40 8.37
C ILE A 34 12.81 13.13 9.16
N PHE A 35 13.67 12.09 9.06
CA PHE A 35 13.49 10.82 9.77
C PHE A 35 14.12 10.79 11.17
N ARG A 36 14.85 11.86 11.56
CA ARG A 36 15.52 11.97 12.87
C ARG A 36 14.76 12.88 13.83
N ASP A 37 14.10 13.90 13.30
CA ASP A 37 13.40 14.90 14.11
C ASP A 37 11.98 15.12 13.57
N LYS A 38 11.01 14.80 14.41
CA LYS A 38 9.58 15.00 14.16
C LYS A 38 9.26 16.45 13.79
N ASN A 39 9.93 17.42 14.41
CA ASN A 39 9.67 18.84 14.17
C ASN A 39 10.08 19.24 12.76
N ILE A 40 11.20 18.70 12.25
CA ILE A 40 11.63 18.94 10.87
C ILE A 40 10.59 18.39 9.89
N LEU A 41 10.06 17.18 10.14
CA LEU A 41 8.98 16.61 9.32
C LEU A 41 7.75 17.51 9.32
N ILE A 42 7.29 17.95 10.50
CA ILE A 42 6.13 18.82 10.65
C ILE A 42 6.36 20.15 9.92
N ASP A 43 7.51 20.78 10.08
CA ASP A 43 7.81 22.07 9.44
C ASP A 43 7.94 21.93 7.93
N TYR A 44 8.45 20.79 7.44
CA TYR A 44 8.46 20.49 6.01
C TYR A 44 7.05 20.32 5.46
N MET A 45 6.17 19.62 6.19
CA MET A 45 4.77 19.46 5.82
C MET A 45 4.01 20.79 5.85
N LYS A 46 4.30 21.69 6.79
CA LYS A 46 3.71 23.04 6.85
C LYS A 46 3.98 23.86 5.59
N LYS A 47 5.13 23.67 4.90
CA LYS A 47 5.45 24.35 3.64
C LYS A 47 4.46 24.04 2.53
N PHE A 48 3.84 22.85 2.55
CA PHE A 48 2.80 22.46 1.59
C PHE A 48 1.41 22.96 1.98
N GLY A 49 1.24 23.52 3.20
CA GLY A 49 -0.01 24.07 3.67
C GLY A 49 -1.18 23.10 3.53
N ILE A 50 -2.28 23.59 2.95
CA ILE A 50 -3.51 22.80 2.75
C ILE A 50 -3.33 21.61 1.78
N PHE A 51 -2.29 21.60 0.96
CA PHE A 51 -2.01 20.50 0.02
C PHE A 51 -1.27 19.33 0.66
N ALA A 52 -0.69 19.50 1.85
CA ALA A 52 0.06 18.43 2.52
C ALA A 52 -0.74 17.14 2.70
N PRO A 53 -2.00 17.14 3.19
CA PRO A 53 -2.81 15.94 3.28
C PRO A 53 -3.08 15.28 1.92
N ILE A 54 -3.34 16.06 0.89
CA ILE A 54 -3.63 15.56 -0.47
C ILE A 54 -2.41 14.84 -1.04
N ILE A 55 -1.22 15.46 -0.91
CA ILE A 55 0.05 14.87 -1.33
C ILE A 55 0.30 13.56 -0.56
N PHE A 56 0.07 13.57 0.74
CA PHE A 56 0.27 12.39 1.57
C PHE A 56 -0.68 11.25 1.17
N ILE A 57 -1.97 11.51 0.98
CA ILE A 57 -2.94 10.52 0.50
C ILE A 57 -2.50 9.97 -0.87
N PHE A 58 -2.03 10.82 -1.77
CA PHE A 58 -1.52 10.38 -3.07
C PHE A 58 -0.30 9.46 -2.94
N ILE A 59 0.65 9.78 -2.05
CA ILE A 59 1.80 8.92 -1.75
C ILE A 59 1.32 7.56 -1.21
N GLN A 60 0.33 7.53 -0.32
CA GLN A 60 -0.23 6.29 0.20
C GLN A 60 -0.90 5.44 -0.90
N ILE A 61 -1.62 6.06 -1.82
CA ILE A 61 -2.19 5.35 -2.99
C ILE A 61 -1.08 4.73 -3.83
N VAL A 62 -0.07 5.53 -4.14
CA VAL A 62 1.06 5.10 -4.99
C VAL A 62 1.82 3.94 -4.36
N GLN A 63 2.08 3.97 -3.05
CA GLN A 63 2.80 2.89 -2.38
C GLN A 63 2.04 1.56 -2.35
N VAL A 64 0.70 1.57 -2.23
CA VAL A 64 -0.12 0.36 -2.32
C VAL A 64 -0.09 -0.22 -3.74
N VAL A 65 -0.14 0.67 -4.75
CA VAL A 65 -0.09 0.26 -6.17
C VAL A 65 1.32 -0.21 -6.57
N PHE A 66 2.36 0.42 -6.04
CA PHE A 66 3.76 0.06 -6.25
C PHE A 66 4.41 -0.25 -4.90
N PRO A 67 4.31 -1.49 -4.39
CA PRO A 67 4.69 -1.85 -3.03
C PRO A 67 6.22 -1.92 -2.87
N VAL A 68 6.85 -0.76 -2.89
CA VAL A 68 8.31 -0.59 -2.73
C VAL A 68 8.66 -0.29 -1.27
N ILE A 69 7.78 0.45 -0.56
CA ILE A 69 7.95 0.82 0.85
C ILE A 69 7.07 -0.08 1.71
N PRO A 70 7.57 -0.58 2.84
CA PRO A 70 6.72 -1.28 3.81
C PRO A 70 5.59 -0.37 4.31
N GLY A 71 4.33 -0.82 4.18
CA GLY A 71 3.14 -0.02 4.51
C GLY A 71 3.13 0.51 5.94
N GLY A 72 3.63 -0.25 6.92
CA GLY A 72 3.72 0.19 8.30
C GLY A 72 4.58 1.44 8.51
N ALA A 73 5.70 1.56 7.78
CA ALA A 73 6.58 2.73 7.88
C ALA A 73 5.91 4.01 7.37
N SER A 74 5.16 3.93 6.26
CA SER A 74 4.45 5.08 5.72
C SER A 74 3.25 5.48 6.58
N CYS A 75 2.56 4.50 7.18
CA CYS A 75 1.46 4.78 8.10
C CYS A 75 1.95 5.52 9.35
N LEU A 76 3.09 5.10 9.89
CA LEU A 76 3.73 5.79 11.02
C LEU A 76 4.11 7.23 10.66
N ALA A 77 4.69 7.45 9.46
CA ALA A 77 5.02 8.79 8.98
C ALA A 77 3.79 9.71 8.93
N GLY A 78 2.63 9.20 8.52
CA GLY A 78 1.37 9.94 8.52
C GLY A 78 0.94 10.38 9.93
N VAL A 79 1.01 9.47 10.89
CA VAL A 79 0.67 9.78 12.29
C VAL A 79 1.65 10.81 12.89
N LEU A 80 2.93 10.69 12.58
CA LEU A 80 3.95 11.65 13.03
C LEU A 80 3.76 13.04 12.41
N ALA A 81 3.39 13.10 11.13
CA ALA A 81 3.25 14.36 10.37
C ALA A 81 1.96 15.12 10.70
N PHE A 82 0.83 14.41 10.85
CA PHE A 82 -0.51 15.00 10.98
C PHE A 82 -1.17 14.76 12.33
N GLY A 83 -0.49 14.06 13.24
CA GLY A 83 -1.04 13.63 14.52
C GLY A 83 -1.89 12.37 14.41
N SER A 84 -2.28 11.81 15.56
CA SER A 84 -2.91 10.47 15.62
C SER A 84 -4.24 10.39 14.88
N VAL A 85 -5.11 11.41 15.01
CA VAL A 85 -6.45 11.38 14.40
C VAL A 85 -6.38 11.62 12.89
N TRP A 86 -5.80 12.75 12.48
CA TRP A 86 -5.75 13.12 11.06
C TRP A 86 -4.79 12.24 10.26
N GLY A 87 -3.65 11.86 10.86
CA GLY A 87 -2.74 10.89 10.24
C GLY A 87 -3.41 9.54 9.99
N PHE A 88 -4.23 9.07 10.95
CA PHE A 88 -5.03 7.85 10.78
C PHE A 88 -6.05 8.01 9.63
N VAL A 89 -6.82 9.10 9.61
CA VAL A 89 -7.84 9.36 8.56
C VAL A 89 -7.20 9.43 7.18
N TYR A 90 -6.09 10.15 7.04
CA TYR A 90 -5.42 10.28 5.73
C TYR A 90 -4.77 8.98 5.28
N ASN A 91 -4.19 8.21 6.20
CA ASN A 91 -3.71 6.85 5.93
C ASN A 91 -4.85 5.98 5.39
N GLU A 92 -5.98 5.93 6.11
CA GLU A 92 -7.11 5.08 5.75
C GLU A 92 -7.66 5.41 4.37
N ILE A 93 -7.86 6.70 4.07
CA ILE A 93 -8.32 7.14 2.75
C ILE A 93 -7.35 6.67 1.65
N GLY A 94 -6.06 6.90 1.83
CA GLY A 94 -5.04 6.51 0.85
C GLY A 94 -4.94 5.00 0.66
N LEU A 95 -4.96 4.23 1.75
CA LEU A 95 -4.91 2.77 1.74
C LEU A 95 -6.15 2.15 1.08
N VAL A 96 -7.34 2.65 1.38
CA VAL A 96 -8.59 2.16 0.75
C VAL A 96 -8.58 2.42 -0.74
N ILE A 97 -8.28 3.65 -1.18
CA ILE A 97 -8.24 4.01 -2.61
C ILE A 97 -7.15 3.21 -3.32
N GLY A 98 -5.96 3.08 -2.74
CA GLY A 98 -4.85 2.28 -3.28
C GLY A 98 -5.23 0.80 -3.43
N SER A 99 -5.87 0.22 -2.41
CA SER A 99 -6.32 -1.19 -2.43
C SER A 99 -7.39 -1.44 -3.51
N VAL A 100 -8.36 -0.52 -3.65
CA VAL A 100 -9.36 -0.57 -4.72
C VAL A 100 -8.69 -0.48 -6.10
N THR A 101 -7.71 0.41 -6.23
CA THR A 101 -6.94 0.55 -7.47
C THR A 101 -6.18 -0.75 -7.79
N ALA A 102 -5.48 -1.35 -6.83
CA ALA A 102 -4.77 -2.62 -6.98
C ALA A 102 -5.71 -3.76 -7.40
N TYR A 103 -6.89 -3.86 -6.76
CA TYR A 103 -7.94 -4.83 -7.11
C TYR A 103 -8.35 -4.70 -8.58
N TYR A 104 -8.67 -3.50 -9.07
CA TYR A 104 -9.10 -3.30 -10.45
C TYR A 104 -7.96 -3.47 -11.46
N LEU A 105 -6.75 -3.02 -11.12
CA LEU A 105 -5.58 -3.23 -11.97
C LEU A 105 -5.31 -4.72 -12.19
N SER A 106 -5.37 -5.53 -11.13
CA SER A 106 -5.18 -6.98 -11.29
C SER A 106 -6.31 -7.63 -12.08
N LYS A 107 -7.56 -7.19 -11.89
CA LYS A 107 -8.71 -7.67 -12.65
C LYS A 107 -8.58 -7.40 -14.15
N ILE A 108 -8.01 -6.25 -14.51
CA ILE A 108 -7.81 -5.85 -15.92
C ILE A 108 -6.57 -6.52 -16.55
N TYR A 109 -5.43 -6.48 -15.83
CA TYR A 109 -4.13 -6.88 -16.37
C TYR A 109 -3.71 -8.31 -16.01
N GLY A 110 -4.35 -8.91 -14.99
CA GLY A 110 -4.16 -10.30 -14.61
C GLY A 110 -2.82 -10.60 -13.94
N LEU A 111 -2.46 -11.88 -13.92
CA LEU A 111 -1.24 -12.40 -13.29
C LEU A 111 0.05 -11.77 -13.80
N ARG A 112 0.07 -11.28 -15.04
CA ARG A 112 1.27 -10.68 -15.62
C ARG A 112 1.68 -9.42 -14.86
N LEU A 113 0.71 -8.59 -14.48
CA LEU A 113 0.95 -7.40 -13.64
C LEU A 113 1.48 -7.81 -12.27
N ILE A 114 0.83 -8.77 -11.63
CA ILE A 114 1.19 -9.20 -10.26
C ILE A 114 2.62 -9.76 -10.24
N ASN A 115 2.97 -10.60 -11.22
CA ASN A 115 4.31 -11.17 -11.35
C ASN A 115 5.40 -10.13 -11.70
N SER A 116 5.03 -8.92 -12.14
CA SER A 116 5.99 -7.82 -12.34
C SER A 116 6.24 -7.01 -11.06
N LEU A 117 5.33 -7.09 -10.08
CA LEU A 117 5.40 -6.33 -8.83
C LEU A 117 5.87 -7.17 -7.64
N PHE A 118 5.59 -8.48 -7.66
CA PHE A 118 5.81 -9.38 -6.53
C PHE A 118 6.60 -10.62 -6.93
N LYS A 119 7.27 -11.24 -5.97
CA LYS A 119 8.01 -12.49 -6.18
C LYS A 119 7.04 -13.63 -6.53
N LYS A 120 7.40 -14.41 -7.54
CA LYS A 120 6.58 -15.50 -8.07
C LYS A 120 6.16 -16.50 -6.99
N GLU A 121 7.07 -16.84 -6.07
CA GLU A 121 6.81 -17.80 -4.99
C GLU A 121 5.67 -17.31 -4.06
N GLN A 122 5.65 -16.00 -3.77
CA GLN A 122 4.58 -15.40 -2.96
C GLN A 122 3.25 -15.43 -3.72
N VAL A 123 3.28 -15.05 -5.00
CA VAL A 123 2.08 -15.06 -5.86
C VAL A 123 1.48 -16.46 -5.94
N ASP A 124 2.31 -17.48 -6.25
CA ASP A 124 1.88 -18.87 -6.40
C ASP A 124 1.28 -19.42 -5.10
N LYS A 125 1.86 -19.06 -3.93
CA LYS A 125 1.33 -19.41 -2.61
C LYS A 125 -0.12 -18.91 -2.44
N TYR A 126 -0.38 -17.64 -2.71
CA TYR A 126 -1.71 -17.07 -2.51
C TYR A 126 -2.73 -17.49 -3.57
N LEU A 127 -2.28 -17.76 -4.81
CA LEU A 127 -3.11 -18.40 -5.84
C LEU A 127 -3.56 -19.81 -5.43
N GLY A 128 -2.72 -20.54 -4.70
CA GLY A 128 -3.08 -21.84 -4.12
C GLY A 128 -4.30 -21.75 -3.20
N TYR A 129 -4.46 -20.67 -2.43
CA TYR A 129 -5.63 -20.48 -1.57
C TYR A 129 -6.91 -20.20 -2.37
N ILE A 130 -6.83 -19.55 -3.56
CA ILE A 130 -7.97 -19.41 -4.46
C ILE A 130 -8.44 -20.79 -4.94
N ARG A 131 -7.52 -21.63 -5.40
CA ARG A 131 -7.83 -22.99 -5.88
C ARG A 131 -8.52 -23.86 -4.84
N ASN A 132 -8.17 -23.68 -3.57
CA ASN A 132 -8.69 -24.43 -2.43
C ASN A 132 -9.91 -23.78 -1.75
N ASN A 133 -10.52 -22.74 -2.35
CA ASN A 133 -11.65 -21.99 -1.78
C ASN A 133 -11.41 -21.40 -0.37
N LYS A 134 -10.15 -21.22 0.02
CA LYS A 134 -9.76 -20.67 1.34
C LYS A 134 -9.38 -19.20 1.28
N PHE A 135 -9.38 -18.60 0.08
CA PHE A 135 -8.84 -17.26 -0.13
C PHE A 135 -9.56 -16.19 0.69
N GLU A 136 -10.87 -16.25 0.83
CA GLU A 136 -11.62 -15.24 1.59
C GLU A 136 -11.17 -15.15 3.06
N LYS A 137 -10.94 -16.30 3.71
CA LYS A 137 -10.45 -16.33 5.10
C LYS A 137 -9.01 -15.81 5.18
N VAL A 138 -8.16 -16.22 4.23
CA VAL A 138 -6.77 -15.74 4.15
C VAL A 138 -6.73 -14.25 3.88
N PHE A 139 -7.61 -13.73 3.02
CA PHE A 139 -7.73 -12.32 2.72
C PHE A 139 -8.15 -11.52 3.96
N LEU A 140 -9.22 -11.94 4.65
CA LEU A 140 -9.69 -11.28 5.87
C LEU A 140 -8.56 -11.17 6.91
N TRP A 141 -7.93 -12.28 7.27
CA TRP A 141 -6.86 -12.28 8.27
C TRP A 141 -5.60 -11.57 7.78
N GLY A 142 -5.32 -11.65 6.48
CA GLY A 142 -4.17 -11.00 5.88
C GLY A 142 -4.28 -9.48 5.82
N ILE A 143 -5.51 -8.93 5.83
CA ILE A 143 -5.74 -7.48 5.92
C ILE A 143 -5.73 -7.00 7.39
N VAL A 144 -6.26 -7.82 8.30
CA VAL A 144 -6.38 -7.44 9.73
C VAL A 144 -5.05 -7.58 10.47
N LEU A 145 -4.27 -8.62 10.19
CA LEU A 145 -3.02 -8.88 10.91
C LEU A 145 -1.85 -8.09 10.31
N PRO A 146 -1.13 -7.30 11.12
CA PRO A 146 0.04 -6.58 10.65
C PRO A 146 1.17 -7.54 10.25
N GLY A 147 1.99 -7.11 9.27
CA GLY A 147 3.15 -7.88 8.80
C GLY A 147 2.87 -8.91 7.70
N LEU A 148 1.61 -9.10 7.31
CA LEU A 148 1.27 -9.87 6.12
C LEU A 148 1.29 -8.98 4.86
N PRO A 149 1.53 -9.56 3.66
CA PRO A 149 1.62 -8.79 2.42
C PRO A 149 0.21 -8.41 1.92
N ASP A 150 -0.43 -7.49 2.63
CA ASP A 150 -1.81 -7.03 2.40
C ASP A 150 -1.98 -6.40 1.00
N ASP A 151 -0.97 -5.70 0.50
CA ASP A 151 -1.00 -5.14 -0.85
C ASP A 151 -1.06 -6.25 -1.91
N LEU A 152 -0.23 -7.32 -1.78
CA LEU A 152 -0.31 -8.49 -2.65
C LEU A 152 -1.70 -9.14 -2.58
N LEU A 153 -2.26 -9.26 -1.38
CA LEU A 153 -3.59 -9.83 -1.19
C LEU A 153 -4.68 -9.02 -1.87
N CYS A 154 -4.58 -7.68 -1.92
CA CYS A 154 -5.49 -6.82 -2.67
C CYS A 154 -5.43 -7.11 -4.19
N TYR A 155 -4.22 -7.30 -4.74
CA TYR A 155 -4.05 -7.73 -6.12
C TYR A 155 -4.62 -9.14 -6.38
N ILE A 156 -4.33 -10.09 -5.51
CA ILE A 156 -4.85 -11.47 -5.64
C ILE A 156 -6.39 -11.50 -5.53
N ALA A 157 -6.99 -10.64 -4.71
CA ALA A 157 -8.43 -10.51 -4.59
C ALA A 157 -9.09 -10.14 -5.93
N GLY A 158 -8.45 -9.31 -6.76
CA GLY A 158 -8.95 -8.97 -8.10
C GLY A 158 -8.97 -10.14 -9.09
N LEU A 159 -8.18 -11.19 -8.85
CA LEU A 159 -8.18 -12.45 -9.63
C LEU A 159 -9.12 -13.51 -9.03
N SER A 160 -9.58 -13.32 -7.82
CA SER A 160 -10.45 -14.26 -7.11
C SER A 160 -11.92 -14.02 -7.44
N ASN A 161 -12.78 -14.91 -6.96
CA ASN A 161 -14.24 -14.78 -7.07
C ASN A 161 -14.87 -13.92 -5.95
N ILE A 162 -14.05 -13.22 -5.15
CA ILE A 162 -14.57 -12.34 -4.11
C ILE A 162 -15.37 -11.19 -4.73
N SER A 163 -16.58 -10.95 -4.23
CA SER A 163 -17.38 -9.83 -4.71
C SER A 163 -16.75 -8.50 -4.27
N PHE A 164 -16.85 -7.47 -5.10
CA PHE A 164 -16.28 -6.15 -4.80
C PHE A 164 -16.84 -5.58 -3.47
N LYS A 165 -18.12 -5.79 -3.18
CA LYS A 165 -18.73 -5.35 -1.92
C LYS A 165 -18.04 -6.00 -0.70
N LYS A 166 -17.78 -7.31 -0.79
CA LYS A 166 -17.10 -8.05 0.29
C LYS A 166 -15.64 -7.64 0.42
N PHE A 167 -14.94 -7.49 -0.71
CA PHE A 167 -13.60 -6.94 -0.74
C PHE A 167 -13.53 -5.58 -0.04
N LEU A 168 -14.38 -4.64 -0.44
CA LEU A 168 -14.40 -3.28 0.11
C LEU A 168 -14.73 -3.27 1.61
N ALA A 169 -15.69 -4.08 2.06
CA ALA A 169 -16.03 -4.21 3.47
C ALA A 169 -14.83 -4.71 4.30
N ILE A 170 -14.09 -5.72 3.80
CA ILE A 170 -12.89 -6.23 4.49
C ILE A 170 -11.80 -5.17 4.54
N ILE A 171 -11.60 -4.39 3.49
CA ILE A 171 -10.60 -3.31 3.47
C ILE A 171 -10.97 -2.21 4.47
N ILE A 172 -12.20 -1.67 4.39
CA ILE A 172 -12.64 -0.56 5.25
C ILE A 172 -12.68 -0.93 6.74
N LEU A 173 -12.97 -2.18 7.07
CA LEU A 173 -13.02 -2.63 8.47
C LEU A 173 -11.69 -3.22 8.95
N GLY A 174 -10.93 -3.85 8.08
CA GLY A 174 -9.70 -4.57 8.43
C GLY A 174 -8.47 -3.67 8.50
N LYS A 175 -8.28 -2.74 7.55
CA LYS A 175 -7.12 -1.84 7.56
C LYS A 175 -7.05 -0.93 8.79
N PRO A 176 -8.15 -0.33 9.29
CA PRO A 176 -8.14 0.40 10.55
C PRO A 176 -7.64 -0.44 11.72
N LEU A 177 -8.04 -1.71 11.81
CA LEU A 177 -7.58 -2.61 12.88
C LEU A 177 -6.06 -2.84 12.79
N ALA A 178 -5.54 -3.09 11.59
CA ALA A 178 -4.10 -3.22 11.38
C ALA A 178 -3.35 -1.93 11.73
N LEU A 179 -3.87 -0.76 11.34
CA LEU A 179 -3.30 0.55 11.69
C LEU A 179 -3.26 0.80 13.19
N LEU A 180 -4.34 0.45 13.92
CA LEU A 180 -4.38 0.54 15.37
C LEU A 180 -3.32 -0.37 16.01
N MET A 181 -3.16 -1.59 15.52
CA MET A 181 -2.12 -2.51 16.00
C MET A 181 -0.72 -1.94 15.76
N TYR A 182 -0.42 -1.37 14.57
CA TYR A 182 0.84 -0.69 14.31
C TYR A 182 1.07 0.50 15.26
N SER A 183 0.03 1.27 15.55
CA SER A 183 0.11 2.41 16.47
C SER A 183 0.42 1.98 17.91
N VAL A 184 -0.18 0.88 18.39
CA VAL A 184 0.10 0.30 19.70
C VAL A 184 1.54 -0.22 19.77
N PHE A 185 2.02 -0.94 18.74
CA PHE A 185 3.41 -1.40 18.68
C PHE A 185 4.41 -0.24 18.67
N ALA A 186 4.10 0.85 17.98
CA ALA A 186 4.96 2.05 17.95
C ALA A 186 5.00 2.81 19.28
N TYR A 187 4.02 2.60 20.16
CA TYR A 187 3.98 3.23 21.50
C TYR A 187 4.75 2.44 22.57
N VAL A 188 4.99 1.14 22.30
CA VAL A 188 5.64 0.21 23.26
C VAL A 188 7.17 0.12 23.02
N ILE A 189 7.65 0.61 21.88
CA ILE A 189 9.09 0.70 21.53
C ILE A 189 9.59 2.12 21.73
#